data_c0f243642503f672129e8390091c29fe
#
_entry.id   c0f243642503f672129e8390091c29fe
#
_cell.length_a   1.000
_cell.length_b   1.000
_cell.length_c   1.000
_cell.angle_alpha   90.00
_cell.angle_beta   90.00
_cell.angle_gamma   90.00
#
_symmetry.space_group_name_H-M   'P 1'
#
loop_
_entity.id
_entity.type
_entity.pdbx_description
1 polymer ?
#
loop_
_entity_poly.entity_id
_entity_poly.type
_entity_poly.pdbx_seq_one_letter_code
_entity_poly.pdbx_strand_id
1 'polypeptide(L)'
;MITHTRRFSSPHREIKRRIRDGSFHLHHLVVETYFFRRTNLNMHGQPRSWVDNLLWHHGCHSVDIAQWVLDDAGWEVWGQKGPDHPELKIPMDLTVAMKSRKGPLFSMAMSFNNKGPFGGFYRYIGEEDTYKVYRDSMTDSDGKEVPLDPTAAFDRQDVEFVSAIREGREPESSAASCVPSMRLLDGIDRAMHAGRG
;
A
#
# COMPACT_ATOMS: atom_id res chain seq x y z
N MET A 1 -4.26 12.88 12.68
CA MET A 1 -3.75 12.41 11.37
C MET A 1 -3.29 10.96 11.49
N ILE A 2 -3.50 10.14 10.46
CA ILE A 2 -2.98 8.77 10.35
C ILE A 2 -1.76 8.81 9.43
N THR A 3 -0.67 8.12 9.80
CA THR A 3 0.60 8.16 9.07
C THR A 3 0.64 7.21 7.87
N HIS A 4 -0.28 7.39 6.93
CA HIS A 4 -0.19 6.75 5.61
C HIS A 4 0.79 7.53 4.71
N THR A 5 2.07 7.51 5.06
CA THR A 5 3.14 8.30 4.43
C THR A 5 3.20 8.15 2.92
N ARG A 6 2.81 6.99 2.37
CA ARG A 6 2.78 6.78 0.91
C ARG A 6 1.80 7.70 0.17
N ARG A 7 0.75 8.20 0.82
CA ARG A 7 -0.13 9.24 0.24
C ARG A 7 0.61 10.54 -0.04
N PHE A 8 1.73 10.77 0.65
CA PHE A 8 2.57 11.96 0.52
C PHE A 8 3.78 11.75 -0.39
N SER A 9 4.03 10.53 -0.85
CA SER A 9 5.11 10.20 -1.80
C SER A 9 4.80 10.75 -3.19
N SER A 10 5.77 11.45 -3.78
CA SER A 10 5.62 12.12 -5.08
C SER A 10 5.13 11.21 -6.21
N PRO A 11 5.66 9.98 -6.40
CA PRO A 11 5.17 9.09 -7.45
C PRO A 11 3.70 8.74 -7.31
N HIS A 12 3.24 8.40 -6.10
CA HIS A 12 1.82 8.04 -5.90
C HIS A 12 0.89 9.24 -6.06
N ARG A 13 1.34 10.44 -5.66
CA ARG A 13 0.60 11.69 -5.90
C ARG A 13 0.50 12.01 -7.39
N GLU A 14 1.58 11.82 -8.13
CA GLU A 14 1.59 12.03 -9.59
C GLU A 14 0.63 11.06 -10.31
N ILE A 15 0.64 9.78 -9.96
CA ILE A 15 -0.32 8.80 -10.50
C ILE A 15 -1.75 9.22 -10.18
N LYS A 16 -2.04 9.58 -8.92
CA LYS A 16 -3.39 10.05 -8.53
C LYS A 16 -3.82 11.29 -9.32
N ARG A 17 -2.89 12.24 -9.51
CA ARG A 17 -3.15 13.44 -10.31
C ARG A 17 -3.53 13.08 -11.75
N ARG A 18 -2.74 12.20 -12.39
CA ARG A 18 -2.98 11.75 -13.77
C ARG A 18 -4.30 11.01 -13.94
N ILE A 19 -4.66 10.16 -12.97
CA ILE A 19 -5.97 9.48 -12.99
C ILE A 19 -7.09 10.50 -12.87
N ARG A 20 -6.96 11.49 -11.98
CA ARG A 20 -7.98 12.50 -11.72
C ARG A 20 -8.21 13.44 -12.90
N ASP A 21 -7.15 13.82 -13.61
CA ASP A 21 -7.25 14.71 -14.79
C ASP A 21 -7.48 13.96 -16.11
N GLY A 22 -7.59 12.63 -16.07
CA GLY A 22 -7.87 11.80 -17.23
C GLY A 22 -6.68 11.56 -18.16
N SER A 23 -5.45 11.94 -17.74
CA SER A 23 -4.24 11.67 -18.53
C SER A 23 -3.63 10.29 -18.28
N PHE A 24 -4.24 9.48 -17.41
CA PHE A 24 -3.87 8.10 -17.18
C PHE A 24 -5.09 7.25 -16.77
N HIS A 25 -5.43 6.27 -17.58
CA HIS A 25 -6.52 5.32 -17.33
C HIS A 25 -5.95 4.03 -16.77
N LEU A 26 -5.99 3.90 -15.45
CA LEU A 26 -5.47 2.73 -14.76
C LEU A 26 -6.33 1.48 -15.05
N HIS A 27 -5.69 0.39 -15.47
CA HIS A 27 -6.32 -0.93 -15.63
C HIS A 27 -5.95 -1.89 -14.50
N HIS A 28 -4.68 -1.88 -14.07
CA HIS A 28 -4.21 -2.83 -13.08
C HIS A 28 -3.08 -2.22 -12.24
N LEU A 29 -3.23 -2.25 -10.92
CA LEU A 29 -2.16 -1.98 -9.98
C LEU A 29 -1.61 -3.29 -9.44
N VAL A 30 -0.35 -3.59 -9.73
CA VAL A 30 0.38 -4.73 -9.20
C VAL A 30 1.34 -4.26 -8.12
N VAL A 31 1.31 -4.90 -6.95
CA VAL A 31 2.14 -4.55 -5.80
C VAL A 31 2.87 -5.78 -5.28
N GLU A 32 4.14 -5.61 -5.01
CA GLU A 32 4.98 -6.58 -4.31
C GLU A 32 5.52 -5.93 -3.05
N THR A 33 5.36 -6.59 -1.89
CA THR A 33 5.86 -6.09 -0.62
C THR A 33 6.65 -7.18 0.07
N TYR A 34 7.97 -7.03 0.09
CA TYR A 34 8.89 -8.08 0.49
C TYR A 34 9.80 -7.67 1.62
N PHE A 35 9.90 -8.55 2.63
CA PHE A 35 10.79 -8.43 3.77
C PHE A 35 11.36 -9.80 4.15
N PHE A 36 12.36 -9.79 5.03
CA PHE A 36 12.86 -11.01 5.64
C PHE A 36 12.67 -10.95 7.15
N ARG A 37 11.92 -11.90 7.71
CA ARG A 37 11.66 -11.98 9.14
C ARG A 37 11.78 -13.40 9.66
N ARG A 38 12.51 -13.56 10.75
CA ARG A 38 12.68 -14.85 11.45
C ARG A 38 12.50 -14.73 12.95
N THR A 39 12.50 -13.52 13.49
CA THR A 39 12.40 -13.28 14.93
C THR A 39 11.39 -12.17 15.21
N ASN A 40 10.79 -12.19 16.40
CA ASN A 40 9.92 -11.11 16.86
C ASN A 40 10.70 -10.11 17.74
N LEU A 41 11.78 -9.57 17.18
CA LEU A 41 12.60 -8.57 17.83
C LEU A 41 12.37 -7.17 17.25
N ASN A 42 12.50 -6.15 18.11
CA ASN A 42 12.54 -4.76 17.66
C ASN A 42 13.92 -4.39 17.08
N MET A 43 14.08 -3.16 16.62
CA MET A 43 15.34 -2.67 16.04
C MET A 43 16.53 -2.66 17.04
N HIS A 44 16.26 -2.78 18.33
CA HIS A 44 17.27 -2.86 19.39
C HIS A 44 17.56 -4.31 19.83
N GLY A 45 17.03 -5.30 19.10
CA GLY A 45 17.22 -6.72 19.43
C GLY A 45 16.44 -7.23 20.64
N GLN A 46 15.46 -6.45 21.14
CA GLN A 46 14.63 -6.84 22.27
C GLN A 46 13.31 -7.48 21.80
N PRO A 47 12.78 -8.49 22.53
CA PRO A 47 11.47 -9.07 22.22
C PRO A 47 10.37 -8.01 22.19
N ARG A 48 9.49 -8.08 21.20
CA ARG A 48 8.27 -7.27 21.13
C ARG A 48 7.15 -7.94 21.92
N SER A 49 6.27 -7.13 22.50
CA SER A 49 5.04 -7.61 23.14
C SER A 49 3.93 -8.00 22.15
N TRP A 50 4.12 -7.76 20.87
CA TRP A 50 3.19 -8.04 19.78
C TRP A 50 3.93 -8.64 18.58
N VAL A 51 3.23 -9.38 17.74
CA VAL A 51 3.77 -9.99 16.52
C VAL A 51 3.26 -9.23 15.30
N ASP A 52 4.16 -8.91 14.37
CA ASP A 52 3.77 -8.28 13.11
C ASP A 52 2.81 -9.18 12.33
N ASN A 53 1.67 -8.64 11.95
CA ASN A 53 0.80 -9.26 10.97
C ASN A 53 1.14 -8.71 9.58
N LEU A 54 1.41 -9.60 8.62
CA LEU A 54 1.86 -9.22 7.29
C LEU A 54 0.83 -8.34 6.56
N LEU A 55 -0.47 -8.66 6.67
CA LEU A 55 -1.54 -7.84 6.09
C LEU A 55 -1.71 -6.50 6.82
N TRP A 56 -1.94 -6.56 8.14
CA TRP A 56 -2.32 -5.37 8.90
C TRP A 56 -1.17 -4.41 9.14
N HIS A 57 0.07 -4.89 9.25
CA HIS A 57 1.22 -4.04 9.51
C HIS A 57 1.89 -3.51 8.25
N HIS A 58 1.91 -4.30 7.17
CA HIS A 58 2.58 -3.93 5.92
C HIS A 58 1.61 -3.77 4.75
N GLY A 59 0.65 -4.67 4.60
CA GLY A 59 -0.35 -4.65 3.54
C GLY A 59 -1.26 -3.42 3.61
N CYS A 60 -1.51 -2.90 4.82
CA CYS A 60 -2.31 -1.70 5.02
C CYS A 60 -1.85 -0.51 4.17
N HIS A 61 -0.54 -0.33 4.00
CA HIS A 61 0.00 0.75 3.18
C HIS A 61 -0.30 0.59 1.68
N SER A 62 -0.30 -0.64 1.19
CA SER A 62 -0.55 -0.94 -0.23
C SER A 62 -2.03 -0.92 -0.57
N VAL A 63 -2.86 -1.47 0.32
CA VAL A 63 -4.33 -1.41 0.22
C VAL A 63 -4.81 0.04 0.31
N ASP A 64 -4.21 0.82 1.21
CA ASP A 64 -4.52 2.24 1.33
C ASP A 64 -4.20 3.02 0.05
N ILE A 65 -3.05 2.77 -0.59
CA ILE A 65 -2.71 3.38 -1.87
C ILE A 65 -3.72 3.01 -2.96
N ALA A 66 -4.12 1.75 -3.07
CA ALA A 66 -5.13 1.34 -4.05
C ALA A 66 -6.45 2.08 -3.84
N GLN A 67 -6.93 2.11 -2.59
CA GLN A 67 -8.15 2.81 -2.19
C GLN A 67 -8.05 4.32 -2.45
N TRP A 68 -6.94 4.94 -2.05
CA TRP A 68 -6.74 6.37 -2.15
C TRP A 68 -6.56 6.86 -3.59
N VAL A 69 -5.85 6.11 -4.42
CA VAL A 69 -5.59 6.47 -5.83
C VAL A 69 -6.87 6.41 -6.66
N LEU A 70 -7.70 5.36 -6.46
CA LEU A 70 -8.93 5.16 -7.22
C LEU A 70 -10.14 5.87 -6.61
N ASP A 71 -10.08 6.20 -5.32
CA ASP A 71 -11.21 6.79 -4.59
C ASP A 71 -12.51 6.02 -4.86
N ASP A 72 -12.48 4.70 -4.67
CA ASP A 72 -13.61 3.81 -4.94
C ASP A 72 -14.29 3.38 -3.64
N ALA A 73 -15.62 3.38 -3.66
CA ALA A 73 -16.43 2.97 -2.51
C ALA A 73 -16.68 1.47 -2.43
N GLY A 74 -16.34 0.68 -3.45
CA GLY A 74 -16.64 -0.74 -3.48
C GLY A 74 -15.59 -1.60 -4.18
N TRP A 75 -15.21 -2.67 -3.49
CA TRP A 75 -14.25 -3.65 -3.97
C TRP A 75 -14.76 -5.07 -3.79
N GLU A 76 -14.54 -5.90 -4.78
CA GLU A 76 -14.55 -7.35 -4.62
C GLU A 76 -13.16 -7.78 -4.18
N VAL A 77 -13.06 -8.68 -3.19
CA VAL A 77 -11.78 -9.05 -2.59
C VAL A 77 -11.60 -10.56 -2.53
N TRP A 78 -10.38 -11.00 -2.80
CA TRP A 78 -9.92 -12.38 -2.64
C TRP A 78 -8.56 -12.37 -1.97
N GLY A 79 -8.33 -13.29 -1.06
CA GLY A 79 -7.05 -13.40 -0.38
C GLY A 79 -6.74 -14.84 -0.02
N GLN A 80 -5.46 -15.18 -0.08
CA GLN A 80 -4.93 -16.46 0.39
C GLN A 80 -3.66 -16.22 1.18
N LYS A 81 -3.44 -17.06 2.18
CA LYS A 81 -2.25 -17.03 3.01
C LYS A 81 -1.55 -18.38 3.04
N GLY A 82 -0.23 -18.34 3.08
CA GLY A 82 0.61 -19.50 3.29
C GLY A 82 0.49 -20.08 4.70
N PRO A 83 1.22 -21.15 5.01
CA PRO A 83 1.24 -21.74 6.35
C PRO A 83 1.84 -20.78 7.37
N ASP A 84 1.41 -20.93 8.62
CA ASP A 84 1.97 -20.17 9.72
C ASP A 84 3.40 -20.62 10.04
N HIS A 85 4.28 -19.67 10.33
CA HIS A 85 5.63 -19.98 10.81
C HIS A 85 5.55 -20.70 12.18
N PRO A 86 6.31 -21.80 12.37
CA PRO A 86 6.17 -22.62 13.56
C PRO A 86 6.45 -21.89 14.89
N GLU A 87 7.34 -20.90 14.88
CA GLU A 87 7.67 -20.11 16.07
C GLU A 87 6.90 -18.78 16.15
N LEU A 88 6.78 -18.05 15.03
CA LEU A 88 6.14 -16.74 15.01
C LEU A 88 4.61 -16.82 15.02
N LYS A 89 4.04 -17.98 14.67
CA LYS A 89 2.58 -18.25 14.61
C LYS A 89 1.81 -17.27 13.73
N ILE A 90 2.45 -16.79 12.67
CA ILE A 90 1.85 -15.91 11.64
C ILE A 90 2.13 -16.47 10.25
N PRO A 91 1.26 -16.21 9.26
CA PRO A 91 1.57 -16.53 7.88
C PRO A 91 2.74 -15.68 7.39
N MET A 92 3.68 -16.32 6.68
CA MET A 92 4.87 -15.65 6.15
C MET A 92 4.68 -15.16 4.72
N ASP A 93 3.67 -15.64 4.05
CA ASP A 93 3.34 -15.29 2.68
C ASP A 93 1.84 -15.08 2.55
N LEU A 94 1.45 -14.11 1.74
CA LEU A 94 0.06 -13.92 1.36
C LEU A 94 -0.05 -13.33 -0.05
N THR A 95 -1.18 -13.60 -0.68
CA THR A 95 -1.57 -12.97 -1.93
C THR A 95 -2.99 -12.42 -1.83
N VAL A 96 -3.20 -11.26 -2.45
CA VAL A 96 -4.49 -10.57 -2.47
C VAL A 96 -4.80 -10.18 -3.91
N ALA A 97 -6.03 -10.41 -4.33
CA ALA A 97 -6.59 -9.86 -5.55
C ALA A 97 -7.84 -9.05 -5.20
N MET A 98 -8.01 -7.90 -5.85
CA MET A 98 -9.20 -7.08 -5.67
C MET A 98 -9.65 -6.54 -7.03
N LYS A 99 -10.96 -6.32 -7.15
CA LYS A 99 -11.55 -5.66 -8.32
C LYS A 99 -12.35 -4.45 -7.87
N SER A 100 -11.97 -3.30 -8.37
CA SER A 100 -12.71 -2.05 -8.16
C SER A 100 -14.03 -2.06 -8.92
N ARG A 101 -15.08 -1.48 -8.37
CA ARG A 101 -16.34 -1.25 -9.11
C ARG A 101 -16.17 -0.31 -10.29
N LYS A 102 -15.13 0.53 -10.28
CA LYS A 102 -14.74 1.39 -11.39
C LYS A 102 -14.01 0.64 -12.51
N GLY A 103 -13.72 -0.65 -12.35
CA GLY A 103 -13.09 -1.52 -13.34
C GLY A 103 -11.69 -2.00 -13.03
N PRO A 104 -10.74 -1.16 -12.56
CA PRO A 104 -9.36 -1.56 -12.34
C PRO A 104 -9.20 -2.73 -11.40
N LEU A 105 -8.16 -3.54 -11.68
CA LEU A 105 -7.73 -4.64 -10.82
C LEU A 105 -6.59 -4.18 -9.90
N PHE A 106 -6.49 -4.88 -8.76
CA PHE A 106 -5.35 -4.80 -7.86
C PHE A 106 -4.86 -6.21 -7.56
N SER A 107 -3.55 -6.42 -7.64
CA SER A 107 -2.90 -7.66 -7.23
C SER A 107 -1.75 -7.34 -6.28
N MET A 108 -1.66 -8.08 -5.17
CA MET A 108 -0.60 -7.89 -4.20
C MET A 108 -0.02 -9.23 -3.77
N ALA A 109 1.31 -9.36 -3.85
CA ALA A 109 2.08 -10.44 -3.26
C ALA A 109 2.91 -9.91 -2.10
N MET A 110 2.87 -10.61 -0.96
CA MET A 110 3.64 -10.22 0.22
C MET A 110 4.39 -11.41 0.79
N SER A 111 5.61 -11.16 1.26
CA SER A 111 6.43 -12.22 1.85
C SER A 111 7.36 -11.69 2.95
N PHE A 112 7.41 -12.43 4.06
CA PHE A 112 8.47 -12.35 5.06
C PHE A 112 9.60 -13.35 4.82
N ASN A 113 9.51 -14.16 3.76
CA ASN A 113 10.54 -15.14 3.38
C ASN A 113 11.56 -14.59 2.38
N ASN A 114 11.32 -13.41 1.82
CA ASN A 114 12.16 -12.84 0.77
C ASN A 114 13.49 -12.33 1.34
N LYS A 115 14.61 -12.79 0.75
CA LYS A 115 15.96 -12.38 1.13
C LYS A 115 16.46 -11.10 0.45
N GLY A 116 15.65 -10.50 -0.41
CA GLY A 116 15.93 -9.25 -1.12
C GLY A 116 15.54 -9.31 -2.60
N PRO A 117 15.34 -8.17 -3.26
CA PRO A 117 15.29 -6.82 -2.68
C PRO A 117 14.11 -6.60 -1.74
N PHE A 118 14.24 -5.64 -0.80
CA PHE A 118 13.23 -5.35 0.22
C PHE A 118 12.42 -4.10 -0.09
N GLY A 119 11.18 -4.08 0.40
CA GLY A 119 10.29 -2.93 0.32
C GLY A 119 9.06 -3.18 -0.53
N GLY A 120 8.39 -2.09 -0.86
CA GLY A 120 7.21 -2.10 -1.73
C GLY A 120 7.58 -1.69 -3.16
N PHE A 121 7.16 -2.50 -4.12
CA PHE A 121 7.30 -2.27 -5.55
C PHE A 121 5.90 -2.14 -6.13
N TYR A 122 5.66 -1.08 -6.90
CA TYR A 122 4.35 -0.80 -7.49
C TYR A 122 4.49 -0.71 -9.00
N ARG A 123 3.55 -1.34 -9.70
CA ARG A 123 3.41 -1.20 -11.14
C ARG A 123 1.99 -0.78 -11.45
N TYR A 124 1.86 0.43 -11.99
CA TYR A 124 0.60 0.98 -12.47
C TYR A 124 0.52 0.74 -13.96
N ILE A 125 -0.36 -0.17 -14.38
CA ILE A 125 -0.57 -0.55 -15.79
C ILE A 125 -1.83 0.16 -16.26
N GLY A 126 -1.70 1.04 -17.21
CA GLY A 126 -2.80 1.81 -17.79
C GLY A 126 -2.84 1.72 -19.31
N GLU A 127 -3.77 2.44 -19.91
CA GLU A 127 -3.91 2.48 -21.35
C GLU A 127 -2.79 3.27 -22.01
N GLU A 128 -2.39 4.39 -21.42
CA GLU A 128 -1.41 5.30 -22.01
C GLU A 128 0.04 4.86 -21.74
N ASP A 129 0.28 4.20 -20.61
CA ASP A 129 1.64 3.83 -20.19
C ASP A 129 1.64 2.79 -19.06
N THR A 130 2.85 2.36 -18.67
CA THR A 130 3.08 1.55 -17.47
C THR A 130 4.14 2.21 -16.61
N TYR A 131 3.74 2.63 -15.41
CA TYR A 131 4.65 3.25 -14.44
C TYR A 131 5.11 2.25 -13.39
N LYS A 132 6.43 2.22 -13.13
CA LYS A 132 7.03 1.46 -12.04
C LYS A 132 7.47 2.43 -10.95
N VAL A 133 7.04 2.14 -9.72
CA VAL A 133 7.38 2.95 -8.54
C VAL A 133 8.15 2.08 -7.55
N TYR A 134 9.30 2.55 -7.14
CA TYR A 134 10.09 1.99 -6.06
C TYR A 134 10.63 3.12 -5.20
N ARG A 135 10.30 3.11 -3.91
CA ARG A 135 10.59 4.23 -2.99
C ARG A 135 10.02 5.55 -3.52
N ASP A 136 10.85 6.55 -3.73
CA ASP A 136 10.47 7.89 -4.21
C ASP A 136 10.78 8.09 -5.71
N SER A 137 11.14 7.03 -6.45
CA SER A 137 11.37 7.07 -7.89
C SER A 137 10.20 6.47 -8.67
N MET A 138 9.99 6.98 -9.89
CA MET A 138 9.03 6.48 -10.86
C MET A 138 9.66 6.44 -12.23
N THR A 139 9.50 5.32 -12.93
CA THR A 139 9.90 5.18 -14.33
C THR A 139 8.70 4.81 -15.21
N ASP A 140 8.73 5.22 -16.46
CA ASP A 140 7.77 4.84 -17.49
C ASP A 140 8.06 3.44 -18.09
N SER A 141 7.31 3.05 -19.11
CA SER A 141 7.46 1.76 -19.80
C SER A 141 8.84 1.60 -20.47
N ASP A 142 9.45 2.68 -20.93
CA ASP A 142 10.77 2.69 -21.55
C ASP A 142 11.92 2.68 -20.51
N GLY A 143 11.58 2.73 -19.22
CA GLY A 143 12.53 2.79 -18.11
C GLY A 143 13.10 4.18 -17.86
N LYS A 144 12.56 5.22 -18.50
CA LYS A 144 12.97 6.60 -18.30
C LYS A 144 12.39 7.13 -17.00
N GLU A 145 13.21 7.87 -16.25
CA GLU A 145 12.73 8.52 -15.02
C GLU A 145 11.68 9.61 -15.34
N VAL A 146 10.58 9.56 -14.59
CA VAL A 146 9.55 10.60 -14.63
C VAL A 146 9.95 11.70 -13.67
N PRO A 147 10.04 12.97 -14.13
CA PRO A 147 10.33 14.10 -13.25
C PRO A 147 9.25 14.26 -12.18
N LEU A 148 9.65 14.31 -10.92
CA LEU A 148 8.78 14.43 -9.76
C LEU A 148 9.20 15.59 -8.87
N ASP A 149 8.28 16.05 -8.04
CA ASP A 149 8.59 16.96 -6.94
C ASP A 149 9.58 16.28 -5.96
N PRO A 150 10.76 16.88 -5.71
CA PRO A 150 11.80 16.26 -4.91
C PRO A 150 11.53 16.27 -3.40
N THR A 151 10.44 16.90 -2.93
CA THR A 151 10.11 16.94 -1.51
C THR A 151 9.89 15.54 -0.95
N ALA A 152 10.59 15.19 0.11
CA ALA A 152 10.43 13.91 0.77
C ALA A 152 9.01 13.70 1.31
N ALA A 153 8.53 12.47 1.27
CA ALA A 153 7.17 12.13 1.72
C ALA A 153 6.94 12.47 3.19
N PHE A 154 7.94 12.29 4.04
CA PHE A 154 7.86 12.63 5.47
C PHE A 154 7.76 14.15 5.68
N ASP A 155 8.56 14.95 4.98
CA ASP A 155 8.53 16.40 5.09
C ASP A 155 7.15 16.94 4.68
N ARG A 156 6.61 16.42 3.56
CA ARG A 156 5.29 16.80 3.09
C ARG A 156 4.18 16.40 4.07
N GLN A 157 4.29 15.21 4.68
CA GLN A 157 3.38 14.76 5.73
C GLN A 157 3.41 15.66 6.96
N ASP A 158 4.59 16.06 7.42
CA ASP A 158 4.77 16.91 8.60
C ASP A 158 4.27 18.34 8.34
N VAL A 159 4.56 18.89 7.15
CA VAL A 159 4.01 20.17 6.71
C VAL A 159 2.48 20.13 6.68
N GLU A 160 1.88 19.09 6.14
CA GLU A 160 0.42 18.92 6.11
C GLU A 160 -0.17 18.85 7.53
N PHE A 161 0.47 18.12 8.43
CA PHE A 161 0.02 18.01 9.81
C PHE A 161 0.01 19.37 10.52
N VAL A 162 1.10 20.13 10.42
CA VAL A 162 1.23 21.46 11.04
C VAL A 162 0.25 22.46 10.40
N SER A 163 0.08 22.42 9.08
CA SER A 163 -0.83 23.31 8.35
C SER A 163 -2.28 23.02 8.74
N ALA A 164 -2.68 21.75 8.83
CA ALA A 164 -4.03 21.37 9.26
C ALA A 164 -4.37 21.92 10.65
N ILE A 165 -3.42 21.85 11.59
CA ILE A 165 -3.60 22.41 12.94
C ILE A 165 -3.75 23.93 12.90
N ARG A 166 -2.88 24.64 12.16
CA ARG A 166 -2.90 26.11 12.06
C ARG A 166 -4.18 26.64 11.40
N GLU A 167 -4.69 25.90 10.42
CA GLU A 167 -5.87 26.27 9.65
C GLU A 167 -7.17 25.75 10.26
N GLY A 168 -7.12 24.96 11.33
CA GLY A 168 -8.29 24.38 12.00
C GLY A 168 -9.08 23.42 11.12
N ARG A 169 -8.41 22.72 10.21
CA ARG A 169 -9.05 21.76 9.28
C ARG A 169 -8.62 20.32 9.54
N GLU A 170 -9.39 19.39 9.01
CA GLU A 170 -8.99 17.97 8.94
C GLU A 170 -7.75 17.80 8.03
N PRO A 171 -6.75 17.02 8.45
CA PRO A 171 -5.62 16.67 7.60
C PRO A 171 -6.01 15.75 6.45
N GLU A 172 -5.25 15.77 5.36
CA GLU A 172 -5.48 14.93 4.16
C GLU A 172 -5.61 13.43 4.51
N SER A 173 -4.79 12.96 5.46
CA SER A 173 -4.90 11.59 5.99
C SER A 173 -5.53 11.58 7.38
N SER A 174 -6.74 12.11 7.50
CA SER A 174 -7.53 12.05 8.74
C SER A 174 -7.97 10.62 9.05
N ALA A 175 -8.41 10.38 10.29
CA ALA A 175 -8.97 9.08 10.65
C ALA A 175 -10.17 8.73 9.74
N ALA A 176 -11.03 9.69 9.46
CA ALA A 176 -12.19 9.50 8.59
C ALA A 176 -11.80 9.10 7.16
N SER A 177 -10.76 9.76 6.58
CA SER A 177 -10.28 9.47 5.23
C SER A 177 -9.61 8.09 5.11
N CYS A 178 -9.19 7.49 6.23
CA CYS A 178 -8.53 6.17 6.26
C CYS A 178 -9.50 5.00 6.57
N VAL A 179 -10.72 5.29 7.06
CA VAL A 179 -11.72 4.25 7.36
C VAL A 179 -12.03 3.34 6.16
N PRO A 180 -12.18 3.84 4.91
CA PRO A 180 -12.41 2.97 3.75
C PRO A 180 -11.30 1.93 3.57
N SER A 181 -10.04 2.31 3.73
CA SER A 181 -8.88 1.40 3.65
C SER A 181 -8.92 0.34 4.76
N MET A 182 -9.31 0.71 5.97
CA MET A 182 -9.43 -0.23 7.09
C MET A 182 -10.57 -1.24 6.88
N ARG A 183 -11.71 -0.79 6.34
CA ARG A 183 -12.81 -1.70 5.98
C ARG A 183 -12.41 -2.68 4.88
N LEU A 184 -11.62 -2.20 3.92
CA LEU A 184 -11.11 -3.05 2.84
C LEU A 184 -10.14 -4.11 3.38
N LEU A 185 -9.24 -3.73 4.31
CA LEU A 185 -8.35 -4.67 4.99
C LEU A 185 -9.12 -5.74 5.79
N ASP A 186 -10.16 -5.35 6.52
CA ASP A 186 -11.02 -6.28 7.23
C ASP A 186 -11.73 -7.25 6.26
N GLY A 187 -12.20 -6.75 5.12
CA GLY A 187 -12.77 -7.58 4.06
C GLY A 187 -11.77 -8.61 3.51
N ILE A 188 -10.53 -8.19 3.25
CA ILE A 188 -9.44 -9.09 2.80
C ILE A 188 -9.12 -10.14 3.86
N ASP A 189 -9.00 -9.74 5.12
CA ASP A 189 -8.71 -10.64 6.23
C ASP A 189 -9.81 -11.71 6.40
N ARG A 190 -11.07 -11.30 6.32
CA ARG A 190 -12.22 -12.23 6.33
C ARG A 190 -12.18 -13.20 5.14
N ALA A 191 -11.88 -12.72 3.93
CA ALA A 191 -11.78 -13.56 2.74
C ALA A 191 -10.69 -14.63 2.89
N MET A 192 -9.54 -14.30 3.49
CA MET A 192 -8.46 -15.25 3.79
C MET A 192 -8.82 -16.29 4.86
N HIS A 193 -9.84 -16.02 5.69
CA HIS A 193 -10.31 -16.97 6.70
C HIS A 193 -11.50 -17.79 6.23
N ALA A 194 -12.30 -17.31 5.29
CA ALA A 194 -13.46 -18.01 4.74
C ALA A 194 -13.08 -19.21 3.84
N GLY A 195 -11.90 -19.23 3.25
CA GLY A 195 -11.40 -20.31 2.38
C GLY A 195 -10.92 -21.58 3.09
N ARG A 196 -11.25 -21.77 4.37
CA ARG A 196 -10.93 -22.98 5.15
C ARG A 196 -12.15 -23.91 5.23
N GLY A 197 -12.73 -24.23 4.08
CA GLY A 197 -13.78 -25.23 3.93
C GLY A 197 -13.29 -26.41 3.07
#